data_953c4b57b2ec19f1d2864bb54cbb347a
#
_entry.id   953c4b57b2ec19f1d2864bb54cbb347a
#
_cell.length_a   1.000
_cell.length_b   1.000
_cell.length_c   1.000
_cell.angle_alpha   90.00
_cell.angle_beta   90.00
_cell.angle_gamma   90.00
#
_symmetry.space_group_name_H-M   'P 1'
#
loop_
_entity.id
_entity.type
_entity.pdbx_description
1 polymer ?
#
loop_
_entity_poly.entity_id
_entity_poly.type
_entity_poly.pdbx_seq_one_letter_code
_entity_poly.pdbx_strand_id
1 'polypeptide(L)' 'MDNKTQTAPQDAKRINVNEEYELRYWSEKYGVSPERLRTAVQRVGVMAVDVERELGKR' A
#
# COMPACT_ATOMS: atom_id res chain seq x y z
N MET A 1 -24.60 6.74 -2.51
CA MET A 1 -24.08 6.63 -2.40
C MET A 1 -23.34 6.29 -2.39
N ASP A 2 -23.25 6.51 -2.37
CA ASP A 2 -22.54 6.37 -2.33
C ASP A 2 -21.72 5.83 -2.35
N ASN A 3 -21.65 5.97 -2.43
CA ASN A 3 -20.84 5.62 -2.41
C ASN A 3 -20.16 5.08 -2.25
N LYS A 4 -20.46 5.42 -2.18
CA LYS A 4 -19.82 5.12 -1.97
C LYS A 4 -19.41 4.32 -1.76
N THR A 5 -19.76 4.31 -1.77
CA THR A 5 -19.33 3.61 -1.59
C THR A 5 -18.72 3.05 -1.71
N GLN A 6 -18.92 3.16 -1.77
CA GLN A 6 -18.23 2.55 -2.12
C GLN A 6 -16.95 2.11 -2.02
N THR A 7 -16.33 2.63 -2.09
CA THR A 7 -14.91 2.35 -2.05
C THR A 7 -14.49 2.03 -0.64
N ALA A 8 -13.81 0.89 -0.46
CA ALA A 8 -13.27 0.58 0.84
C ALA A 8 -12.21 1.60 1.19
N PRO A 9 -12.13 2.02 2.45
CA PRO A 9 -11.15 3.03 2.83
C PRO A 9 -9.72 2.66 2.45
N GLN A 10 -9.33 1.41 2.61
CA GLN A 10 -7.97 1.03 2.29
C GLN A 10 -7.70 1.06 0.80
N ASP A 11 -8.74 0.96 -0.02
CA ASP A 11 -8.53 1.03 -1.47
C ASP A 11 -8.11 2.42 -1.89
N ALA A 12 -8.50 3.43 -1.14
CA ALA A 12 -8.17 4.79 -1.48
C ALA A 12 -6.92 5.29 -0.77
N LYS A 13 -6.31 4.46 0.05
CA LYS A 13 -5.17 4.90 0.83
C LYS A 13 -3.91 4.96 -0.03
N ARG A 14 -3.08 5.90 0.30
CA ARG A 14 -1.79 6.06 -0.35
C ARG A 14 -0.69 5.73 0.65
N ILE A 15 0.37 5.16 0.13
CA ILE A 15 1.51 4.78 0.94
C ILE A 15 2.61 5.80 0.74
N ASN A 16 3.04 6.42 1.83
CA ASN A 16 4.12 7.39 1.75
C ASN A 16 5.39 6.75 2.33
N VAL A 17 6.20 6.20 1.44
CA VAL A 17 7.41 5.52 1.88
C VAL A 17 8.47 6.51 2.34
N ASN A 18 8.26 7.80 2.16
CA ASN A 18 9.16 8.81 2.67
C ASN A 18 8.93 9.11 4.14
N GLU A 19 7.81 8.67 4.68
CA GLU A 19 7.54 8.78 6.11
C GLU A 19 7.90 7.46 6.76
N GLU A 20 8.84 7.52 7.70
CA GLU A 20 9.35 6.30 8.27
C GLU A 20 8.28 5.49 8.96
N TYR A 21 7.37 6.15 9.67
CA TYR A 21 6.34 5.39 10.37
C TYR A 21 5.38 4.72 9.40
N GLU A 22 5.10 5.36 8.26
CA GLU A 22 4.25 4.73 7.26
C GLU A 22 4.95 3.55 6.61
N LEU A 23 6.22 3.73 6.30
CA LEU A 23 6.99 2.64 5.71
C LEU A 23 6.95 1.42 6.61
N ARG A 24 7.15 1.63 7.89
CA ARG A 24 7.11 0.53 8.85
C ARG A 24 5.70 -0.05 8.95
N TYR A 25 4.70 0.81 9.02
CA TYR A 25 3.32 0.35 9.17
C TYR A 25 2.93 -0.55 8.01
N TRP A 26 3.18 -0.10 6.80
CA TRP A 26 2.74 -0.85 5.63
C TRP A 26 3.57 -2.10 5.43
N SER A 27 4.86 -2.03 5.70
CA SER A 27 5.68 -3.22 5.55
C SER A 27 5.26 -4.31 6.53
N GLU A 28 4.93 -3.93 7.74
CA GLU A 28 4.46 -4.90 8.71
C GLU A 28 3.08 -5.44 8.33
N LYS A 29 2.22 -4.55 7.85
CA LYS A 29 0.88 -4.97 7.46
C LYS A 29 0.94 -6.00 6.34
N TYR A 30 1.84 -5.81 5.41
CA TYR A 30 1.95 -6.71 4.27
C TYR A 30 2.95 -7.84 4.50
N GLY A 31 3.65 -7.82 5.62
CA GLY A 31 4.59 -8.89 5.92
C GLY A 31 5.80 -8.90 5.02
N VAL A 32 6.28 -7.73 4.62
CA VAL A 32 7.44 -7.60 3.75
C VAL A 32 8.43 -6.64 4.38
N SER A 33 9.66 -6.64 3.88
CA SER A 33 10.65 -5.71 4.35
C SER A 33 10.35 -4.31 3.83
N PRO A 34 10.85 -3.28 4.50
CA PRO A 34 10.67 -1.92 3.99
C PRO A 34 11.24 -1.71 2.60
N GLU A 35 12.35 -2.36 2.30
CA GLU A 35 12.94 -2.23 0.97
C GLU A 35 12.03 -2.84 -0.08
N ARG A 36 11.44 -3.98 0.26
CA ARG A 36 10.53 -4.61 -0.69
C ARG A 36 9.31 -3.74 -0.93
N LEU A 37 8.83 -3.10 0.12
CA LEU A 37 7.70 -2.19 -0.03
C LEU A 37 8.07 -1.03 -0.95
N ARG A 38 9.24 -0.46 -0.77
CA ARG A 38 9.68 0.64 -1.63
C ARG A 38 9.75 0.21 -3.08
N THR A 39 10.28 -0.97 -3.33
CA THR A 39 10.37 -1.47 -4.68
C THR A 39 8.99 -1.61 -5.31
N ALA A 40 8.06 -2.14 -4.55
CA ALA A 40 6.70 -2.28 -5.07
C ALA A 40 6.09 -0.94 -5.42
N VAL A 41 6.29 0.06 -4.55
CA VAL A 41 5.77 1.39 -4.82
C VAL A 41 6.39 1.97 -6.08
N GLN A 42 7.68 1.75 -6.28
CA GLN A 42 8.33 2.24 -7.48
C GLN A 42 7.77 1.60 -8.74
N ARG A 43 7.33 0.37 -8.62
CA ARG A 43 6.84 -0.36 -9.80
C ARG A 43 5.40 -0.01 -10.14
N VAL A 44 4.55 0.15 -9.13
CA VAL A 44 3.12 0.29 -9.40
C VAL A 44 2.53 1.58 -8.86
N GLY A 45 3.31 2.37 -8.15
CA GLY A 45 2.79 3.62 -7.61
C GLY A 45 2.44 3.48 -6.15
N VAL A 46 1.80 4.50 -5.61
CA VAL A 46 1.63 4.63 -4.17
C VAL A 46 0.28 4.14 -3.66
N MET A 47 -0.60 3.71 -4.54
CA MET A 47 -1.91 3.25 -4.07
C MET A 47 -1.77 1.90 -3.37
N ALA A 48 -2.32 1.82 -2.17
CA ALA A 48 -2.15 0.62 -1.35
C ALA A 48 -2.67 -0.62 -2.07
N VAL A 49 -3.79 -0.50 -2.75
CA VAL A 49 -4.36 -1.67 -3.42
C VAL A 49 -3.43 -2.17 -4.51
N ASP A 50 -2.79 -1.26 -5.23
CA ASP A 50 -1.86 -1.65 -6.27
C ASP A 50 -0.62 -2.28 -5.70
N VAL A 51 -0.12 -1.71 -4.60
CA VAL A 51 1.09 -2.23 -3.96
C VAL A 51 0.82 -3.62 -3.40
N GLU A 52 -0.33 -3.80 -2.78
CA GLU A 52 -0.67 -5.10 -2.24
C GLU A 52 -0.69 -6.15 -3.34
N ARG A 53 -1.25 -5.79 -4.48
CA ARG A 53 -1.30 -6.72 -5.61
C ARG A 53 0.10 -7.02 -6.12
N GLU A 54 0.94 -5.99 -6.20
CA GLU A 54 2.30 -6.17 -6.68
C GLU A 54 3.10 -7.07 -5.74
N LEU A 55 2.83 -6.99 -4.45
CA LEU A 55 3.56 -7.80 -3.48
C LEU A 55 3.15 -9.26 -3.54
N GLY A 56 2.25 -9.60 -4.43
CA GLY A 56 1.93 -10.99 -4.67
C GLY A 56 1.01 -11.56 -3.63
N LYS A 57 0.25 -10.73 -3.06
CA LYS A 57 -0.70 -11.22 -2.09
C LYS A 57 -1.69 -12.08 -2.82
N ARG A 58 -1.76 -13.22 -2.38
CA ARG A 58 -2.72 -14.12 -2.99
C ARG A 58 -3.96 -14.05 -2.29
#